data_29a29b26a979f9b9918f2215abea8774
#
_entry.id   29a29b26a979f9b9918f2215abea8774
#
_cell.length_a   1.000
_cell.length_b   1.000
_cell.length_c   1.000
_cell.angle_alpha   90.00
_cell.angle_beta   90.00
_cell.angle_gamma   90.00
#
_symmetry.space_group_name_H-M   'P 1'
#
loop_
_entity.id
_entity.type
_entity.pdbx_description
1 polymer ?
#
loop_
_entity_poly.entity_id
_entity_poly.type
_entity_poly.pdbx_seq_one_letter_code
_entity_poly.pdbx_strand_id
1 'polypeptide(L)'
;MAGAKPRGEKPVRIGVIADTHILRADERLPDAVLRAFRGVELILHCGDIYHLSCLDHLETLAPVVAVRGYPDPRVPDPRLAEPTRVVEAAGLRIGMVHDIGWPGPRIKADQTLELPQDEPLSEVLRRKFGGLVNVVAFGDTHEELVETHDGVLFVNPGSPTYPGMRHPMGELGTVAILEIVSGQAHAEILKLRQ
;
A
#
# COMPACT_ATOMS: atom_id res chain seq x y z
N MET A 1 -27.94 0.19 37.02
CA MET A 1 -28.04 -0.05 35.56
C MET A 1 -26.63 -0.21 35.02
N ALA A 2 -26.23 -1.42 34.67
CA ALA A 2 -24.92 -1.69 34.10
C ALA A 2 -24.94 -1.21 32.62
N GLY A 3 -24.17 -0.18 32.30
CA GLY A 3 -24.00 0.29 30.94
C GLY A 3 -23.35 -0.80 30.07
N ALA A 4 -24.03 -1.21 29.01
CA ALA A 4 -23.48 -2.12 28.02
C ALA A 4 -22.20 -1.49 27.44
N LYS A 5 -21.05 -2.20 27.54
CA LYS A 5 -19.84 -1.85 26.80
C LYS A 5 -20.20 -1.77 25.31
N PRO A 6 -19.78 -0.72 24.58
CA PRO A 6 -19.99 -0.69 23.16
C PRO A 6 -19.36 -1.95 22.55
N ARG A 7 -20.12 -2.68 21.74
CA ARG A 7 -19.56 -3.77 20.91
C ARG A 7 -18.47 -3.13 20.06
N GLY A 8 -17.23 -3.60 20.23
CA GLY A 8 -16.10 -3.09 19.46
C GLY A 8 -16.44 -3.14 17.96
N GLU A 9 -16.28 -2.03 17.31
CA GLU A 9 -16.45 -1.92 15.86
C GLU A 9 -15.50 -2.90 15.18
N LYS A 10 -16.03 -3.71 14.25
CA LYS A 10 -15.19 -4.68 13.52
C LYS A 10 -14.15 -3.89 12.70
N PRO A 11 -12.85 -4.21 12.78
CA PRO A 11 -11.85 -3.54 11.98
C PRO A 11 -12.12 -3.76 10.49
N VAL A 12 -12.00 -2.69 9.69
CA VAL A 12 -11.89 -2.80 8.24
C VAL A 12 -10.46 -3.19 7.91
N ARG A 13 -10.28 -4.30 7.20
CA ARG A 13 -8.97 -4.86 6.85
C ARG A 13 -8.69 -4.66 5.36
N ILE A 14 -7.56 -4.04 5.05
CA ILE A 14 -7.14 -3.71 3.69
C ILE A 14 -5.77 -4.32 3.44
N GLY A 15 -5.64 -5.10 2.36
CA GLY A 15 -4.34 -5.58 1.88
C GLY A 15 -3.60 -4.46 1.16
N VAL A 16 -2.32 -4.27 1.46
CA VAL A 16 -1.45 -3.33 0.73
C VAL A 16 -0.28 -4.11 0.13
N ILE A 17 -0.07 -3.93 -1.17
CA ILE A 17 0.94 -4.63 -1.97
C ILE A 17 1.55 -3.67 -3.00
N ALA A 18 2.81 -3.86 -3.35
CA ALA A 18 3.52 -3.09 -4.37
C ALA A 18 4.59 -3.97 -5.05
N ASP A 19 5.12 -3.50 -6.15
CA ASP A 19 6.33 -4.05 -6.78
C ASP A 19 6.24 -5.57 -7.03
N THR A 20 5.12 -6.01 -7.59
CA THR A 20 4.85 -7.44 -7.83
C THR A 20 5.58 -7.97 -9.06
N HIS A 21 5.93 -7.12 -10.01
CA HIS A 21 6.72 -7.43 -11.20
C HIS A 21 6.27 -8.70 -11.94
N ILE A 22 4.97 -8.91 -12.10
CA ILE A 22 4.41 -10.03 -12.87
C ILE A 22 4.62 -9.75 -14.35
N LEU A 23 5.61 -10.39 -14.96
CA LEU A 23 6.08 -10.07 -16.31
C LEU A 23 5.21 -10.67 -17.41
N ARG A 24 4.48 -11.75 -17.14
CA ARG A 24 3.72 -12.50 -18.13
C ARG A 24 2.31 -12.81 -17.65
N ALA A 25 1.39 -12.97 -18.59
CA ALA A 25 -0.02 -13.26 -18.31
C ALA A 25 -0.25 -14.60 -17.58
N ASP A 26 0.63 -15.58 -17.79
CA ASP A 26 0.58 -16.91 -17.18
C ASP A 26 1.30 -16.97 -15.82
N GLU A 27 2.03 -15.96 -15.46
CA GLU A 27 2.73 -15.86 -14.18
C GLU A 27 1.73 -15.58 -13.04
N ARG A 28 1.96 -16.20 -11.90
CA ARG A 28 1.06 -16.09 -10.75
C ARG A 28 1.78 -15.48 -9.55
N LEU A 29 1.03 -14.72 -8.78
CA LEU A 29 1.48 -14.31 -7.46
C LEU A 29 1.71 -15.55 -6.59
N PRO A 30 2.72 -15.53 -5.70
CA PRO A 30 2.92 -16.60 -4.73
C PRO A 30 1.67 -16.85 -3.89
N ASP A 31 1.33 -18.12 -3.64
CA ASP A 31 0.19 -18.51 -2.79
C ASP A 31 0.26 -17.88 -1.39
N ALA A 32 1.46 -17.55 -0.93
CA ALA A 32 1.68 -16.84 0.32
C ALA A 32 1.00 -15.47 0.36
N VAL A 33 0.96 -14.74 -0.77
CA VAL A 33 0.22 -13.47 -0.90
C VAL A 33 -1.27 -13.73 -0.74
N LEU A 34 -1.80 -14.75 -1.42
CA LEU A 34 -3.21 -15.09 -1.35
C LEU A 34 -3.62 -15.53 0.07
N ARG A 35 -2.74 -16.24 0.76
CA ARG A 35 -2.96 -16.61 2.17
C ARG A 35 -2.96 -15.38 3.09
N ALA A 36 -2.01 -14.46 2.89
CA ALA A 36 -1.88 -13.24 3.70
C ALA A 36 -3.11 -12.32 3.58
N PHE A 37 -3.72 -12.27 2.40
CA PHE A 37 -4.87 -11.39 2.12
C PHE A 37 -6.23 -12.06 2.35
N ARG A 38 -6.29 -13.24 2.96
CA ARG A 38 -7.59 -13.83 3.31
C ARG A 38 -8.37 -12.95 4.27
N GLY A 39 -9.60 -12.61 3.86
CA GLY A 39 -10.53 -11.83 4.67
C GLY A 39 -10.24 -10.32 4.71
N VAL A 40 -9.42 -9.79 3.81
CA VAL A 40 -9.37 -8.35 3.53
C VAL A 40 -10.62 -7.94 2.75
N GLU A 41 -11.05 -6.69 2.91
CA GLU A 41 -12.25 -6.14 2.28
C GLU A 41 -11.91 -5.33 1.01
N LEU A 42 -10.63 -4.96 0.86
CA LEU A 42 -10.07 -4.20 -0.25
C LEU A 42 -8.60 -4.53 -0.39
N ILE A 43 -8.06 -4.42 -1.60
CA ILE A 43 -6.62 -4.52 -1.87
C ILE A 43 -6.16 -3.25 -2.57
N LEU A 44 -5.11 -2.63 -2.03
CA LEU A 44 -4.42 -1.47 -2.60
C LEU A 44 -3.12 -1.94 -3.22
N HIS A 45 -2.96 -1.77 -4.55
CA HIS A 45 -1.71 -2.07 -5.25
C HIS A 45 -0.99 -0.76 -5.59
N CYS A 46 0.18 -0.56 -5.00
CA CYS A 46 0.93 0.70 -5.11
C CYS A 46 1.91 0.75 -6.29
N GLY A 47 1.60 0.07 -7.40
CA GLY A 47 2.36 0.17 -8.66
C GLY A 47 3.42 -0.91 -8.86
N ASP A 48 4.06 -0.86 -10.02
CA ASP A 48 4.97 -1.87 -10.55
C ASP A 48 4.36 -3.27 -10.62
N ILE A 49 3.22 -3.31 -11.30
CA ILE A 49 2.40 -4.49 -11.56
C ILE A 49 2.98 -5.30 -12.73
N TYR A 50 3.40 -4.60 -13.79
CA TYR A 50 3.85 -5.04 -15.11
C TYR A 50 2.73 -5.65 -15.96
N HIS A 51 2.02 -6.66 -15.49
CA HIS A 51 0.94 -7.29 -16.25
C HIS A 51 -0.39 -7.26 -15.47
N LEU A 52 -1.48 -6.88 -16.15
CA LEU A 52 -2.81 -6.72 -15.51
C LEU A 52 -3.38 -8.02 -14.91
N SER A 53 -2.90 -9.19 -15.35
CA SER A 53 -3.28 -10.48 -14.75
C SER A 53 -2.95 -10.55 -13.25
N CYS A 54 -2.01 -9.74 -12.76
CA CYS A 54 -1.74 -9.59 -11.33
C CYS A 54 -2.99 -9.05 -10.60
N LEU A 55 -3.62 -8.01 -11.15
CA LEU A 55 -4.84 -7.43 -10.58
C LEU A 55 -6.00 -8.43 -10.64
N ASP A 56 -6.14 -9.15 -11.76
CA ASP A 56 -7.17 -10.19 -11.92
C ASP A 56 -7.02 -11.30 -10.86
N HIS A 57 -5.77 -11.67 -10.55
CA HIS A 57 -5.47 -12.67 -9.54
C HIS A 57 -5.80 -12.19 -8.13
N LEU A 58 -5.46 -10.94 -7.80
CA LEU A 58 -5.80 -10.32 -6.52
C LEU A 58 -7.32 -10.13 -6.36
N GLU A 59 -8.02 -9.78 -7.44
CA GLU A 59 -9.46 -9.54 -7.44
C GLU A 59 -10.29 -10.81 -7.13
N THR A 60 -9.68 -12.00 -7.22
CA THR A 60 -10.31 -13.24 -6.73
C THR A 60 -10.53 -13.25 -5.22
N LEU A 61 -9.85 -12.37 -4.46
CA LEU A 61 -9.93 -12.28 -3.00
C LEU A 61 -10.79 -11.11 -2.53
N ALA A 62 -10.59 -9.93 -3.11
CA ALA A 62 -11.29 -8.70 -2.77
C ALA A 62 -11.18 -7.69 -3.93
N PRO A 63 -12.04 -6.65 -3.99
CA PRO A 63 -11.89 -5.56 -4.94
C PRO A 63 -10.48 -4.98 -4.89
N VAL A 64 -9.93 -4.62 -6.07
CA VAL A 64 -8.58 -4.08 -6.21
C VAL A 64 -8.64 -2.64 -6.68
N VAL A 65 -7.85 -1.79 -6.06
CA VAL A 65 -7.57 -0.41 -6.47
C VAL A 65 -6.08 -0.27 -6.62
N ALA A 66 -5.63 0.27 -7.74
CA ALA A 66 -4.20 0.37 -8.03
C ALA A 66 -3.81 1.77 -8.52
N VAL A 67 -2.55 2.11 -8.34
CA VAL A 67 -1.87 3.22 -9.04
C VAL A 67 -0.78 2.65 -9.93
N ARG A 68 -0.38 3.41 -10.96
CA ARG A 68 0.70 2.99 -11.87
C ARG A 68 2.07 3.26 -11.26
N GLY A 69 2.96 2.28 -11.42
CA GLY A 69 4.40 2.49 -11.43
C GLY A 69 4.92 2.82 -12.82
N TYR A 70 6.23 2.99 -12.95
CA TYR A 70 6.85 3.42 -14.20
C TYR A 70 6.66 2.42 -15.37
N PRO A 71 6.82 1.10 -15.20
CA PRO A 71 6.72 0.10 -16.27
C PRO A 71 5.30 -0.35 -16.56
N ASP A 72 4.32 0.11 -15.81
CA ASP A 72 2.96 -0.41 -15.88
C ASP A 72 2.24 -0.02 -17.20
N PRO A 73 1.39 -0.90 -17.73
CA PRO A 73 0.76 -0.70 -19.02
C PRO A 73 -0.15 0.54 -19.01
N ARG A 74 -0.02 1.38 -20.05
CA ARG A 74 -0.84 2.59 -20.24
C ARG A 74 -2.14 2.28 -21.01
N VAL A 75 -2.82 1.22 -20.60
CA VAL A 75 -4.13 0.84 -21.14
C VAL A 75 -5.24 1.27 -20.18
N PRO A 76 -6.44 1.55 -20.69
CA PRO A 76 -7.59 1.83 -19.83
C PRO A 76 -7.92 0.60 -18.98
N ASP A 77 -7.84 0.74 -17.66
CA ASP A 77 -8.35 -0.23 -16.70
C ASP A 77 -8.92 0.54 -15.52
N PRO A 78 -10.17 0.32 -15.11
CA PRO A 78 -10.83 1.09 -14.05
C PRO A 78 -10.16 0.93 -12.67
N ARG A 79 -9.40 -0.15 -12.48
CA ARG A 79 -8.65 -0.41 -11.24
C ARG A 79 -7.38 0.41 -11.15
N LEU A 80 -6.81 0.79 -12.30
CA LEU A 80 -5.47 1.37 -12.42
C LEU A 80 -5.53 2.86 -12.75
N ALA A 81 -5.18 3.72 -11.80
CA ALA A 81 -5.18 5.17 -11.94
C ALA A 81 -3.78 5.77 -12.16
N GLU A 82 -3.75 6.98 -12.68
CA GLU A 82 -2.57 7.82 -12.88
C GLU A 82 -2.38 8.81 -11.76
N PRO A 83 -1.14 9.21 -11.56
CA PRO A 83 -0.07 8.44 -10.88
C PRO A 83 -0.42 8.33 -9.41
N THR A 84 -1.48 9.03 -8.99
CA THR A 84 -1.98 9.06 -7.62
C THR A 84 -3.47 8.73 -7.58
N ARG A 85 -3.90 8.18 -6.47
CA ARG A 85 -5.32 7.94 -6.18
C ARG A 85 -5.60 8.19 -4.71
N VAL A 86 -6.82 8.63 -4.40
CA VAL A 86 -7.31 8.70 -3.02
C VAL A 86 -8.48 7.74 -2.87
N VAL A 87 -8.40 6.88 -1.87
CA VAL A 87 -9.45 5.94 -1.50
C VAL A 87 -10.02 6.33 -0.15
N GLU A 88 -11.33 6.32 -0.01
CA GLU A 88 -12.00 6.52 1.28
C GLU A 88 -12.42 5.16 1.87
N ALA A 89 -11.97 4.87 3.09
CA ALA A 89 -12.32 3.66 3.81
C ALA A 89 -12.50 3.95 5.30
N ALA A 90 -13.58 3.47 5.86
CA ALA A 90 -13.92 3.63 7.30
C ALA A 90 -13.73 5.07 7.81
N GLY A 91 -14.10 6.06 7.00
CA GLY A 91 -13.99 7.49 7.34
C GLY A 91 -12.58 8.10 7.23
N LEU A 92 -11.59 7.33 6.79
CA LEU A 92 -10.24 7.82 6.52
C LEU A 92 -9.97 7.96 5.03
N ARG A 93 -9.09 8.89 4.68
CA ARG A 93 -8.59 9.10 3.32
C ARG A 93 -7.20 8.50 3.19
N ILE A 94 -7.05 7.57 2.24
CA ILE A 94 -5.81 6.87 1.94
C ILE A 94 -5.30 7.39 0.60
N GLY A 95 -4.18 8.12 0.61
CA GLY A 95 -3.47 8.53 -0.60
C GLY A 95 -2.60 7.37 -1.09
N MET A 96 -2.69 7.06 -2.38
CA MET A 96 -1.89 6.03 -3.03
C MET A 96 -0.99 6.67 -4.09
N VAL A 97 0.24 6.24 -4.14
CA VAL A 97 1.24 6.64 -5.16
C VAL A 97 2.28 5.52 -5.27
N HIS A 98 2.93 5.36 -6.42
CA HIS A 98 4.05 4.43 -6.50
C HIS A 98 5.31 5.05 -5.90
N ASP A 99 5.85 6.09 -6.50
CA ASP A 99 6.98 6.86 -5.95
C ASP A 99 6.46 8.04 -5.10
N ILE A 100 6.84 8.03 -3.83
CA ILE A 100 6.47 9.10 -2.90
C ILE A 100 7.33 10.37 -3.10
N GLY A 101 8.49 10.26 -3.76
CA GLY A 101 9.58 11.23 -3.75
C GLY A 101 9.27 12.62 -4.28
N TRP A 102 8.46 12.79 -5.32
CA TRP A 102 8.26 14.14 -5.90
C TRP A 102 6.80 14.44 -6.28
N PRO A 103 6.23 15.55 -5.78
CA PRO A 103 6.62 16.27 -4.57
C PRO A 103 6.32 15.43 -3.34
N GLY A 104 7.25 15.37 -2.38
CA GLY A 104 6.97 14.57 -1.18
C GLY A 104 8.19 14.29 -0.32
N PRO A 105 8.00 13.50 0.72
CA PRO A 105 9.07 12.93 1.51
C PRO A 105 10.02 12.10 0.63
N ARG A 106 11.27 11.98 1.06
CA ARG A 106 12.26 11.10 0.42
C ARG A 106 12.49 9.86 1.28
N ILE A 107 12.87 8.77 0.64
CA ILE A 107 13.37 7.60 1.36
C ILE A 107 14.90 7.73 1.48
N LYS A 108 15.40 7.72 2.71
CA LYS A 108 16.83 7.74 2.99
C LYS A 108 17.47 6.37 2.74
N ALA A 109 18.78 6.33 2.70
CA ALA A 109 19.54 5.08 2.53
C ALA A 109 19.29 4.05 3.67
N ASP A 110 18.91 4.51 4.87
CA ASP A 110 18.51 3.67 5.99
C ASP A 110 17.04 3.22 5.94
N GLN A 111 16.34 3.54 4.82
CA GLN A 111 14.93 3.22 4.57
C GLN A 111 13.95 3.91 5.52
N THR A 112 14.32 5.03 6.11
CA THR A 112 13.42 5.90 6.87
C THR A 112 12.98 7.10 6.03
N LEU A 113 11.87 7.75 6.41
CA LEU A 113 11.41 8.95 5.74
C LEU A 113 12.24 10.17 6.10
N GLU A 114 12.61 10.96 5.08
CA GLU A 114 13.09 12.31 5.21
C GLU A 114 11.97 13.27 4.82
N LEU A 115 11.47 14.00 5.80
CA LEU A 115 10.39 14.96 5.58
C LEU A 115 10.90 16.24 4.89
N PRO A 116 10.05 16.92 4.12
CA PRO A 116 10.36 18.24 3.59
C PRO A 116 10.70 19.22 4.71
N GLN A 117 11.77 20.02 4.53
CA GLN A 117 12.20 20.98 5.54
C GLN A 117 11.68 22.41 5.26
N ASP A 118 11.38 22.69 4.01
CA ASP A 118 11.04 24.05 3.56
C ASP A 118 9.55 24.35 3.59
N GLU A 119 8.71 23.33 3.78
CA GLU A 119 7.25 23.46 3.82
C GLU A 119 6.61 22.39 4.73
N PRO A 120 5.41 22.66 5.30
CA PRO A 120 4.70 21.67 6.09
C PRO A 120 4.35 20.42 5.28
N LEU A 121 4.48 19.23 5.88
CA LEU A 121 4.10 17.97 5.25
C LEU A 121 2.66 17.98 4.73
N SER A 122 1.73 18.60 5.47
CA SER A 122 0.33 18.74 5.07
C SER A 122 0.13 19.45 3.74
N GLU A 123 0.95 20.46 3.42
CA GLU A 123 0.85 21.20 2.14
C GLU A 123 1.42 20.34 0.98
N VAL A 124 2.50 19.63 1.23
CA VAL A 124 3.05 18.67 0.25
C VAL A 124 2.03 17.61 -0.11
N LEU A 125 1.42 16.98 0.89
CA LEU A 125 0.43 15.92 0.70
C LEU A 125 -0.86 16.47 0.07
N ARG A 126 -1.29 17.68 0.44
CA ARG A 126 -2.44 18.36 -0.19
C ARG A 126 -2.22 18.57 -1.68
N ARG A 127 -1.01 19.01 -2.07
CA ARG A 127 -0.63 19.19 -3.49
C ARG A 127 -0.56 17.85 -4.23
N LYS A 128 -0.02 16.80 -3.59
CA LYS A 128 0.10 15.47 -4.19
C LYS A 128 -1.25 14.77 -4.37
N PHE A 129 -2.15 14.86 -3.39
CA PHE A 129 -3.39 14.08 -3.35
C PHE A 129 -4.67 14.93 -3.51
N GLY A 130 -4.55 16.24 -3.79
CA GLY A 130 -5.70 17.12 -3.93
C GLY A 130 -6.44 17.39 -2.61
N GLY A 131 -5.84 17.07 -1.46
CA GLY A 131 -6.42 17.26 -0.13
C GLY A 131 -5.62 16.57 0.95
N LEU A 132 -6.03 16.72 2.21
CA LEU A 132 -5.42 15.99 3.31
C LEU A 132 -5.72 14.49 3.22
N VAL A 133 -4.76 13.68 3.62
CA VAL A 133 -4.90 12.23 3.76
C VAL A 133 -4.46 11.79 5.16
N ASN A 134 -5.00 10.68 5.63
CA ASN A 134 -4.68 10.08 6.93
C ASN A 134 -3.62 9.00 6.80
N VAL A 135 -3.56 8.35 5.63
CA VAL A 135 -2.61 7.29 5.30
C VAL A 135 -2.03 7.59 3.92
N VAL A 136 -0.75 7.30 3.74
CA VAL A 136 -0.06 7.26 2.44
C VAL A 136 0.45 5.86 2.22
N ALA A 137 -0.08 5.16 1.21
CA ALA A 137 0.40 3.87 0.74
C ALA A 137 1.25 4.06 -0.53
N PHE A 138 2.45 3.47 -0.57
CA PHE A 138 3.40 3.67 -1.67
C PHE A 138 4.30 2.43 -1.86
N GLY A 139 5.16 2.42 -2.90
CA GLY A 139 6.06 1.32 -3.27
C GLY A 139 7.46 1.80 -3.66
N ASP A 140 7.95 1.36 -4.83
CA ASP A 140 9.18 1.76 -5.53
C ASP A 140 10.49 1.23 -4.91
N THR A 141 10.66 1.27 -3.60
CA THR A 141 11.93 0.91 -2.95
C THR A 141 12.11 -0.59 -2.73
N HIS A 142 11.05 -1.37 -2.85
CA HIS A 142 10.98 -2.80 -2.51
C HIS A 142 11.25 -3.13 -1.03
N GLU A 143 11.44 -2.10 -0.19
CA GLU A 143 11.72 -2.23 1.23
C GLU A 143 10.49 -1.80 2.03
N GLU A 144 10.16 -2.57 3.04
CA GLU A 144 9.03 -2.27 3.89
C GLU A 144 9.30 -1.07 4.82
N LEU A 145 8.25 -0.24 4.99
CA LEU A 145 8.25 0.89 5.90
C LEU A 145 6.87 1.10 6.51
N VAL A 146 6.83 1.32 7.82
CA VAL A 146 5.64 1.82 8.53
C VAL A 146 6.11 2.91 9.49
N GLU A 147 5.75 4.16 9.20
CA GLU A 147 6.07 5.31 10.02
C GLU A 147 4.88 6.25 10.16
N THR A 148 4.80 7.00 11.24
CA THR A 148 3.79 8.03 11.43
C THR A 148 4.46 9.38 11.65
N HIS A 149 4.10 10.36 10.81
CA HIS A 149 4.61 11.72 10.89
C HIS A 149 3.44 12.70 10.78
N ASP A 150 3.40 13.68 11.67
CA ASP A 150 2.34 14.72 11.74
C ASP A 150 0.91 14.13 11.70
N GLY A 151 0.73 12.94 12.30
CA GLY A 151 -0.54 12.25 12.34
C GLY A 151 -0.92 11.50 11.05
N VAL A 152 -0.05 11.44 10.05
CA VAL A 152 -0.21 10.67 8.82
C VAL A 152 0.59 9.38 8.91
N LEU A 153 -0.06 8.24 8.66
CA LEU A 153 0.56 6.92 8.59
C LEU A 153 1.11 6.67 7.17
N PHE A 154 2.39 6.39 7.07
CA PHE A 154 3.08 6.02 5.83
C PHE A 154 3.32 4.51 5.81
N VAL A 155 2.95 3.86 4.69
CA VAL A 155 3.04 2.41 4.53
C VAL A 155 3.65 2.08 3.17
N ASN A 156 4.84 1.48 3.18
CA ASN A 156 5.38 0.75 2.05
C ASN A 156 5.33 -0.74 2.41
N PRO A 157 4.61 -1.58 1.64
CA PRO A 157 4.51 -3.00 1.95
C PRO A 157 5.77 -3.80 1.62
N GLY A 158 6.79 -3.16 1.00
CA GLY A 158 7.89 -3.86 0.34
C GLY A 158 7.42 -4.53 -0.96
N SER A 159 8.16 -5.54 -1.41
CA SER A 159 7.82 -6.34 -2.58
C SER A 159 7.66 -7.81 -2.19
N PRO A 160 6.60 -8.52 -2.63
CA PRO A 160 6.43 -9.94 -2.35
C PRO A 160 7.37 -10.84 -3.15
N THR A 161 7.80 -10.41 -4.33
CA THR A 161 8.52 -11.21 -5.34
C THR A 161 9.95 -10.75 -5.58
N TYR A 162 10.23 -9.47 -5.38
CA TYR A 162 11.54 -8.83 -5.55
C TYR A 162 11.90 -8.01 -4.31
N PRO A 163 11.98 -8.66 -3.12
CA PRO A 163 12.25 -7.94 -1.88
C PRO A 163 13.60 -7.20 -1.95
N GLY A 164 13.67 -6.09 -1.24
CA GLY A 164 14.87 -5.27 -1.18
C GLY A 164 16.06 -5.96 -0.52
N MET A 165 17.20 -5.28 -0.48
CA MET A 165 18.48 -5.86 -0.08
C MET A 165 18.55 -6.31 1.38
N ARG A 166 17.60 -5.91 2.24
CA ARG A 166 17.51 -6.39 3.63
C ARG A 166 16.98 -7.82 3.74
N HIS A 167 16.46 -8.38 2.65
CA HIS A 167 15.96 -9.75 2.60
C HIS A 167 17.01 -10.71 2.03
N PRO A 168 17.07 -11.96 2.54
CA PRO A 168 17.92 -12.98 1.94
C PRO A 168 17.53 -13.25 0.48
N MET A 169 18.54 -13.46 -0.36
CA MET A 169 18.32 -13.76 -1.77
C MET A 169 17.51 -15.07 -1.96
N GLY A 170 16.48 -15.01 -2.80
CA GLY A 170 15.64 -16.17 -3.13
C GLY A 170 14.50 -16.44 -2.14
N GLU A 171 14.36 -15.64 -1.08
CA GLU A 171 13.18 -15.66 -0.22
C GLU A 171 12.06 -14.78 -0.79
N LEU A 172 10.82 -15.07 -0.39
CA LEU A 172 9.70 -14.16 -0.59
C LEU A 172 9.86 -12.95 0.36
N GLY A 173 9.41 -11.80 -0.09
CA GLY A 173 9.45 -10.60 0.71
C GLY A 173 8.19 -10.39 1.55
N THR A 174 7.56 -9.23 1.39
CA THR A 174 6.54 -8.75 2.31
C THR A 174 5.30 -8.21 1.59
N VAL A 175 4.21 -8.13 2.34
CA VAL A 175 3.01 -7.36 2.07
C VAL A 175 2.59 -6.66 3.37
N ALA A 176 1.60 -5.77 3.33
CA ALA A 176 1.08 -5.16 4.55
C ALA A 176 -0.43 -5.40 4.70
N ILE A 177 -0.90 -5.43 5.94
CA ILE A 177 -2.30 -5.31 6.30
C ILE A 177 -2.49 -3.96 6.97
N LEU A 178 -3.38 -3.15 6.42
CA LEU A 178 -3.85 -1.92 7.02
C LEU A 178 -5.20 -2.20 7.70
N GLU A 179 -5.27 -1.99 9.00
CA GLU A 179 -6.49 -2.11 9.78
C GLU A 179 -6.98 -0.73 10.21
N ILE A 180 -8.27 -0.46 10.01
CA ILE A 180 -8.93 0.77 10.45
C ILE A 180 -10.01 0.40 11.45
N VAL A 181 -9.88 0.97 12.65
CA VAL A 181 -10.81 0.77 13.77
C VAL A 181 -11.07 2.10 14.43
N SER A 182 -12.32 2.46 14.62
CA SER A 182 -12.75 3.69 15.33
C SER A 182 -12.03 4.95 14.84
N GLY A 183 -11.82 5.06 13.51
CA GLY A 183 -11.17 6.21 12.88
C GLY A 183 -9.64 6.25 13.03
N GLN A 184 -9.02 5.19 13.50
CA GLN A 184 -7.57 5.06 13.60
C GLN A 184 -7.06 3.99 12.64
N ALA A 185 -5.96 4.28 11.93
CA ALA A 185 -5.29 3.36 11.03
C ALA A 185 -4.04 2.78 11.70
N HIS A 186 -3.84 1.48 11.54
CA HIS A 186 -2.64 0.75 11.93
C HIS A 186 -2.21 -0.16 10.78
N ALA A 187 -0.91 -0.27 10.53
CA ALA A 187 -0.38 -1.16 9.51
C ALA A 187 0.60 -2.17 10.11
N GLU A 188 0.50 -3.41 9.65
CA GLU A 188 1.38 -4.51 10.00
C GLU A 188 2.04 -5.06 8.74
N ILE A 189 3.37 -5.18 8.75
CA ILE A 189 4.12 -5.85 7.69
C ILE A 189 4.10 -7.36 7.92
N LEU A 190 3.67 -8.10 6.91
CA LEU A 190 3.66 -9.56 6.93
C LEU A 190 4.79 -10.11 6.07
N LYS A 191 5.76 -10.76 6.69
CA LYS A 191 6.79 -11.52 5.98
C LYS A 191 6.20 -12.79 5.40
N LEU A 192 6.29 -12.94 4.09
CA LEU A 192 5.78 -14.11 3.37
C LEU A 192 6.70 -15.32 3.57
N ARG A 193 6.09 -16.49 3.62
CA ARG A 193 6.81 -17.77 3.71
C ARG A 193 6.24 -18.72 2.65
N GLN A 194 7.15 -19.46 2.02
CA GLN A 194 6.79 -20.52 1.06
C GLN A 194 5.88 -21.58 1.68
#